data_6afc43129684ed987492b27b71de6280
#
_entry.id   6afc43129684ed987492b27b71de6280
#
_cell.length_a   1.000
_cell.length_b   1.000
_cell.length_c   1.000
_cell.angle_alpha   90.00
_cell.angle_beta   90.00
_cell.angle_gamma   90.00
#
_symmetry.space_group_name_H-M   'P 1'
#
loop_
_entity.id
_entity.type
_entity.pdbx_description
1 polymer ?
#
loop_
_entity_poly.entity_id
_entity_poly.type
_entity_poly.pdbx_seq_one_letter_code
_entity_poly.pdbx_strand_id
1 'polypeptide(L)'
;MSGDIFDKSAREDAMSDVDGVVSCIGAFGSNHHMQHICGDANIEAIRTAKERGVSKFGFVSSAQVYEGSVGLKLPPWAPMYGYYQGKYLAEKELQLQYPEKHVIVRPGFIYGPRYVGGHVLPLQLMGGPVSFVGTQMGPISSLLQSIPFVGKECSSMVPVACVGRAMIKSLEDIDAGKEGIILDADSIRNC
;
A
#
# COMPACT_ATOMS: atom_id res chain seq x y z
N MET A 1 -6.21 -17.02 12.22
CA MET A 1 -6.69 -16.20 13.37
C MET A 1 -7.56 -15.09 12.82
N SER A 2 -8.68 -14.76 13.49
CA SER A 2 -9.55 -13.63 13.12
C SER A 2 -9.67 -12.73 14.35
N GLY A 3 -9.52 -11.42 14.18
CA GLY A 3 -9.57 -10.46 15.30
C GLY A 3 -9.73 -9.04 14.78
N ASP A 4 -10.00 -8.10 15.69
CA ASP A 4 -10.04 -6.68 15.41
C ASP A 4 -8.63 -6.09 15.53
N ILE A 5 -8.20 -5.32 14.53
CA ILE A 5 -6.89 -4.67 14.53
C ILE A 5 -6.75 -3.63 15.66
N PHE A 6 -7.85 -3.12 16.19
CA PHE A 6 -7.85 -2.20 17.33
C PHE A 6 -7.89 -2.90 18.70
N ASP A 7 -8.12 -4.21 18.73
CA ASP A 7 -7.94 -5.01 19.94
C ASP A 7 -6.45 -5.30 20.17
N LYS A 8 -5.90 -4.72 21.24
CA LYS A 8 -4.47 -4.87 21.56
C LYS A 8 -4.09 -6.32 21.81
N SER A 9 -4.92 -7.08 22.55
CA SER A 9 -4.63 -8.50 22.84
C SER A 9 -4.59 -9.34 21.56
N ALA A 10 -5.56 -9.15 20.65
CA ALA A 10 -5.59 -9.86 19.38
C ALA A 10 -4.36 -9.53 18.50
N ARG A 11 -3.88 -8.28 18.50
CA ARG A 11 -2.64 -7.90 17.81
C ARG A 11 -1.41 -8.55 18.42
N GLU A 12 -1.28 -8.49 19.74
CA GLU A 12 -0.15 -9.08 20.47
C GLU A 12 -0.06 -10.58 20.22
N ASP A 13 -1.18 -11.29 20.28
CA ASP A 13 -1.26 -12.72 20.00
C ASP A 13 -0.86 -13.04 18.55
N ALA A 14 -1.37 -12.24 17.59
CA ALA A 14 -1.08 -12.45 16.18
C ALA A 14 0.39 -12.18 15.80
N MET A 15 1.10 -11.37 16.59
CA MET A 15 2.51 -10.97 16.37
C MET A 15 3.49 -11.68 17.32
N SER A 16 3.03 -12.71 18.02
CA SER A 16 3.90 -13.54 18.85
C SER A 16 4.66 -14.54 18.02
N ASP A 17 5.97 -14.68 18.27
CA ASP A 17 6.86 -15.66 17.63
C ASP A 17 6.87 -15.57 16.09
N VAL A 18 6.82 -14.36 15.53
CA VAL A 18 6.91 -14.10 14.10
C VAL A 18 8.17 -13.30 13.75
N ASP A 19 8.84 -13.62 12.66
CA ASP A 19 10.06 -12.96 12.20
C ASP A 19 9.80 -11.62 11.49
N GLY A 20 8.63 -11.48 10.88
CA GLY A 20 8.24 -10.29 10.15
C GLY A 20 6.74 -10.14 9.99
N VAL A 21 6.29 -8.92 9.80
CA VAL A 21 4.88 -8.58 9.57
C VAL A 21 4.73 -7.87 8.24
N VAL A 22 3.68 -8.20 7.48
CA VAL A 22 3.29 -7.46 6.28
C VAL A 22 1.88 -6.92 6.47
N SER A 23 1.73 -5.60 6.41
CA SER A 23 0.43 -4.95 6.45
C SER A 23 -0.05 -4.54 5.06
N CYS A 24 -1.25 -5.05 4.70
CA CYS A 24 -2.00 -4.64 3.51
C CYS A 24 -3.33 -3.94 3.91
N ILE A 25 -3.41 -3.42 5.14
CA ILE A 25 -4.63 -2.82 5.68
C ILE A 25 -4.93 -1.51 4.95
N GLY A 26 -6.16 -1.37 4.48
CA GLY A 26 -6.69 -0.16 3.86
C GLY A 26 -8.18 -0.28 3.60
N ALA A 27 -8.87 0.85 3.59
CA ALA A 27 -10.30 0.92 3.31
C ALA A 27 -10.64 2.18 2.53
N PHE A 28 -11.80 2.15 1.86
CA PHE A 28 -12.42 3.32 1.23
C PHE A 28 -13.66 3.72 2.02
N GLY A 29 -13.98 5.01 2.01
CA GLY A 29 -15.13 5.57 2.72
C GLY A 29 -15.02 7.07 2.92
N SER A 30 -15.52 7.58 4.06
CA SER A 30 -15.31 8.98 4.43
C SER A 30 -13.83 9.25 4.74
N ASN A 31 -13.37 10.50 4.62
CA ASN A 31 -11.99 10.86 4.95
C ASN A 31 -11.60 10.44 6.36
N HIS A 32 -12.50 10.60 7.34
CA HIS A 32 -12.27 10.16 8.72
C HIS A 32 -12.06 8.62 8.80
N HIS A 33 -12.96 7.84 8.17
CA HIS A 33 -12.85 6.38 8.15
C HIS A 33 -11.57 5.92 7.45
N MET A 34 -11.24 6.51 6.29
CA MET A 34 -10.03 6.19 5.55
C MET A 34 -8.77 6.49 6.38
N GLN A 35 -8.71 7.65 7.04
CA GLN A 35 -7.57 8.00 7.89
C GLN A 35 -7.43 7.04 9.07
N HIS A 36 -8.55 6.67 9.70
CA HIS A 36 -8.57 5.72 10.81
C HIS A 36 -8.06 4.32 10.38
N ILE A 37 -8.56 3.78 9.28
CA ILE A 37 -8.15 2.43 8.83
C ILE A 37 -6.80 2.44 8.11
N CYS A 38 -6.53 3.40 7.23
CA CYS A 38 -5.26 3.44 6.50
C CYS A 38 -4.10 4.01 7.34
N GLY A 39 -4.40 4.82 8.36
CA GLY A 39 -3.44 5.42 9.28
C GLY A 39 -3.37 4.70 10.62
N ASP A 40 -4.34 4.96 11.50
CA ASP A 40 -4.27 4.54 12.90
C ASP A 40 -4.12 3.01 13.05
N ALA A 41 -4.88 2.21 12.29
CA ALA A 41 -4.78 0.75 12.34
C ALA A 41 -3.37 0.25 11.97
N ASN A 42 -2.73 0.85 10.95
CA ASN A 42 -1.36 0.49 10.57
C ASN A 42 -0.34 0.97 11.59
N ILE A 43 -0.50 2.15 12.17
CA ILE A 43 0.37 2.69 13.22
C ILE A 43 0.33 1.76 14.45
N GLU A 44 -0.87 1.35 14.87
CA GLU A 44 -1.02 0.38 15.96
C GLU A 44 -0.36 -0.97 15.65
N ALA A 45 -0.50 -1.47 14.42
CA ALA A 45 0.16 -2.70 14.00
C ALA A 45 1.70 -2.57 14.05
N ILE A 46 2.25 -1.45 13.54
CA ILE A 46 3.69 -1.19 13.52
C ILE A 46 4.25 -1.13 14.95
N ARG A 47 3.58 -0.39 15.84
CA ARG A 47 3.99 -0.25 17.24
C ARG A 47 3.93 -1.58 17.98
N THR A 48 2.83 -2.32 17.84
CA THR A 48 2.68 -3.64 18.45
C THR A 48 3.75 -4.62 17.96
N ALA A 49 4.02 -4.66 16.65
CA ALA A 49 5.09 -5.48 16.09
C ALA A 49 6.45 -5.13 16.70
N LYS A 50 6.76 -3.84 16.85
CA LYS A 50 8.00 -3.39 17.51
C LYS A 50 8.07 -3.80 18.98
N GLU A 51 7.00 -3.61 19.74
CA GLU A 51 6.88 -4.01 21.15
C GLU A 51 7.05 -5.53 21.33
N ARG A 52 6.56 -6.34 20.38
CA ARG A 52 6.69 -7.80 20.38
C ARG A 52 8.03 -8.31 19.86
N GLY A 53 8.95 -7.41 19.47
CA GLY A 53 10.29 -7.78 19.02
C GLY A 53 10.34 -8.31 17.57
N VAL A 54 9.31 -8.08 16.77
CA VAL A 54 9.32 -8.44 15.34
C VAL A 54 10.47 -7.72 14.64
N SER A 55 11.27 -8.46 13.88
CA SER A 55 12.55 -7.96 13.36
C SER A 55 12.42 -7.02 12.15
N LYS A 56 11.38 -7.20 11.32
CA LYS A 56 11.17 -6.45 10.07
C LYS A 56 9.69 -6.24 9.79
N PHE A 57 9.37 -5.17 9.05
CA PHE A 57 7.98 -4.82 8.74
C PHE A 57 7.82 -4.36 7.28
N GLY A 58 6.89 -4.98 6.56
CA GLY A 58 6.49 -4.62 5.21
C GLY A 58 5.15 -3.88 5.20
N PHE A 59 5.03 -2.85 4.38
CA PHE A 59 3.82 -2.05 4.29
C PHE A 59 3.42 -1.76 2.84
N VAL A 60 2.15 -2.04 2.52
CA VAL A 60 1.56 -1.66 1.23
C VAL A 60 0.96 -0.28 1.36
N SER A 61 1.66 0.70 0.81
CA SER A 61 1.28 2.11 0.78
C SER A 61 0.54 2.50 -0.51
N SER A 62 0.84 3.64 -1.09
CA SER A 62 0.25 4.13 -2.34
C SER A 62 1.24 4.99 -3.11
N ALA A 63 1.20 4.93 -4.44
CA ALA A 63 2.02 5.75 -5.34
C ALA A 63 1.80 7.27 -5.18
N GLN A 64 0.66 7.67 -4.60
CA GLN A 64 0.35 9.09 -4.33
C GLN A 64 0.95 9.61 -3.02
N VAL A 65 1.60 8.74 -2.22
CA VAL A 65 2.32 9.14 -1.00
C VAL A 65 3.76 9.47 -1.37
N TYR A 66 4.12 10.74 -1.25
CA TYR A 66 5.49 11.23 -1.51
C TYR A 66 6.16 11.70 -0.22
N GLU A 67 7.47 11.66 -0.21
CA GLU A 67 8.24 12.19 0.90
C GLU A 67 7.97 13.69 1.10
N GLY A 68 7.49 14.06 2.30
CA GLY A 68 7.17 15.44 2.66
C GLY A 68 5.86 16.00 2.10
N SER A 69 5.09 15.22 1.36
CA SER A 69 3.78 15.67 0.86
C SER A 69 2.75 14.54 0.86
N VAL A 70 1.50 14.89 1.11
CA VAL A 70 0.36 13.99 0.92
C VAL A 70 -0.15 14.16 -0.51
N GLY A 71 0.10 13.17 -1.36
CA GLY A 71 -0.45 13.10 -2.70
C GLY A 71 -0.35 14.40 -3.50
N LEU A 72 -1.36 14.70 -4.29
CA LEU A 72 -1.49 15.87 -5.16
C LEU A 72 -1.71 17.23 -4.43
N LYS A 73 -1.20 17.42 -3.21
CA LYS A 73 -1.51 18.57 -2.34
C LYS A 73 -3.03 18.73 -2.15
N LEU A 74 -3.72 17.61 -1.94
CA LEU A 74 -5.16 17.61 -1.73
C LEU A 74 -5.51 18.41 -0.48
N PRO A 75 -6.51 19.29 -0.53
CA PRO A 75 -7.00 19.94 0.68
C PRO A 75 -7.78 18.94 1.55
N PRO A 76 -7.90 19.18 2.88
CA PRO A 76 -8.52 18.23 3.82
C PRO A 76 -9.95 17.79 3.50
N TRP A 77 -10.68 18.62 2.76
CA TRP A 77 -12.05 18.33 2.32
C TRP A 77 -12.13 17.52 1.01
N ALA A 78 -11.00 17.35 0.30
CA ALA A 78 -11.00 16.61 -0.97
C ALA A 78 -11.26 15.12 -0.76
N PRO A 79 -11.93 14.45 -1.71
CA PRO A 79 -12.03 12.99 -1.72
C PRO A 79 -10.65 12.34 -1.65
N MET A 80 -10.53 11.21 -0.96
CA MET A 80 -9.29 10.45 -0.77
C MET A 80 -8.21 11.12 0.09
N TYR A 81 -8.43 12.33 0.61
CA TYR A 81 -7.47 12.97 1.51
C TYR A 81 -7.13 12.08 2.71
N GLY A 82 -8.13 11.55 3.40
CA GLY A 82 -7.94 10.68 4.56
C GLY A 82 -7.19 9.39 4.23
N TYR A 83 -7.39 8.83 3.03
CA TYR A 83 -6.66 7.65 2.56
C TYR A 83 -5.15 7.93 2.46
N TYR A 84 -4.77 8.96 1.71
CA TYR A 84 -3.36 9.28 1.50
C TYR A 84 -2.70 9.82 2.77
N GLN A 85 -3.42 10.63 3.55
CA GLN A 85 -2.94 11.12 4.84
C GLN A 85 -2.67 9.97 5.80
N GLY A 86 -3.58 9.00 5.90
CA GLY A 86 -3.40 7.81 6.73
C GLY A 86 -2.19 7.00 6.30
N LYS A 87 -2.05 6.70 5.01
CA LYS A 87 -0.89 5.98 4.47
C LYS A 87 0.42 6.72 4.73
N TYR A 88 0.45 8.03 4.55
CA TYR A 88 1.63 8.86 4.84
C TYR A 88 2.05 8.79 6.31
N LEU A 89 1.09 8.91 7.24
CA LEU A 89 1.38 8.83 8.67
C LEU A 89 1.91 7.45 9.06
N ALA A 90 1.33 6.38 8.50
CA ALA A 90 1.81 5.01 8.72
C ALA A 90 3.24 4.80 8.17
N GLU A 91 3.58 5.35 6.98
CA GLU A 91 4.96 5.30 6.47
C GLU A 91 5.95 6.00 7.41
N LYS A 92 5.59 7.17 7.94
CA LYS A 92 6.44 7.91 8.88
C LYS A 92 6.66 7.14 10.18
N GLU A 93 5.61 6.54 10.72
CA GLU A 93 5.72 5.69 11.90
C GLU A 93 6.60 4.46 11.62
N LEU A 94 6.42 3.82 10.46
CA LEU A 94 7.22 2.65 10.08
C LEU A 94 8.71 2.99 9.96
N GLN A 95 9.06 4.09 9.30
CA GLN A 95 10.45 4.55 9.18
C GLN A 95 11.06 4.90 10.55
N LEU A 96 10.26 5.43 11.48
CA LEU A 96 10.70 5.74 12.83
C LEU A 96 10.98 4.48 13.65
N GLN A 97 10.07 3.47 13.61
CA GLN A 97 10.18 2.26 14.40
C GLN A 97 11.17 1.24 13.82
N TYR A 98 11.30 1.21 12.49
CA TYR A 98 12.14 0.28 11.74
C TYR A 98 13.03 1.03 10.74
N PRO A 99 14.00 1.86 11.18
CA PRO A 99 14.77 2.72 10.27
C PRO A 99 15.52 1.93 9.19
N GLU A 100 16.01 0.74 9.49
CA GLU A 100 16.79 -0.10 8.58
C GLU A 100 15.99 -1.31 8.07
N LYS A 101 15.00 -1.78 8.84
CA LYS A 101 14.31 -3.06 8.61
C LYS A 101 12.86 -2.88 8.14
N HIS A 102 12.61 -1.86 7.31
CA HIS A 102 11.31 -1.62 6.70
C HIS A 102 11.32 -1.85 5.19
N VAL A 103 10.17 -2.32 4.69
CA VAL A 103 9.85 -2.36 3.26
C VAL A 103 8.55 -1.59 3.03
N ILE A 104 8.59 -0.59 2.16
CA ILE A 104 7.42 0.16 1.73
C ILE A 104 7.23 -0.06 0.23
N VAL A 105 6.10 -0.61 -0.17
CA VAL A 105 5.72 -0.68 -1.59
C VAL A 105 4.63 0.34 -1.85
N ARG A 106 4.83 1.19 -2.87
CA ARG A 106 3.92 2.27 -3.28
C ARG A 106 3.28 1.96 -4.63
N PRO A 107 2.38 0.97 -4.70
CA PRO A 107 1.68 0.68 -5.94
C PRO A 107 0.72 1.81 -6.29
N GLY A 108 0.42 1.97 -7.57
CA GLY A 108 -0.76 2.70 -8.01
C GLY A 108 -2.01 1.82 -7.88
N PHE A 109 -2.87 1.80 -8.89
CA PHE A 109 -4.03 0.92 -8.87
C PHE A 109 -3.62 -0.55 -8.98
N ILE A 110 -3.94 -1.34 -7.93
CA ILE A 110 -3.66 -2.78 -7.91
C ILE A 110 -4.83 -3.50 -8.58
N TYR A 111 -4.53 -4.30 -9.61
CA TYR A 111 -5.52 -5.11 -10.29
C TYR A 111 -5.20 -6.61 -10.21
N GLY A 112 -6.24 -7.44 -10.29
CA GLY A 112 -6.12 -8.89 -10.20
C GLY A 112 -7.39 -9.54 -9.67
N PRO A 113 -7.42 -10.86 -9.51
CA PRO A 113 -8.56 -11.55 -8.92
C PRO A 113 -8.76 -11.09 -7.48
N ARG A 114 -9.98 -10.72 -7.14
CA ARG A 114 -10.36 -10.31 -5.79
C ARG A 114 -11.43 -11.24 -5.23
N TYR A 115 -11.15 -11.80 -4.09
CA TYR A 115 -12.10 -12.71 -3.42
C TYR A 115 -12.94 -11.90 -2.43
N VAL A 116 -14.25 -11.85 -2.65
CA VAL A 116 -15.21 -11.15 -1.78
C VAL A 116 -16.38 -12.08 -1.51
N GLY A 117 -16.62 -12.43 -0.26
CA GLY A 117 -17.76 -13.29 0.13
C GLY A 117 -17.81 -14.64 -0.58
N GLY A 118 -16.66 -15.26 -0.87
CA GLY A 118 -16.58 -16.54 -1.59
C GLY A 118 -16.69 -16.44 -3.12
N HIS A 119 -16.88 -15.24 -3.67
CA HIS A 119 -16.91 -14.99 -5.11
C HIS A 119 -15.63 -14.31 -5.58
N VAL A 120 -15.14 -14.74 -6.76
CA VAL A 120 -14.00 -14.10 -7.42
C VAL A 120 -14.51 -12.92 -8.26
N LEU A 121 -14.15 -11.69 -7.87
CA LEU A 121 -14.37 -10.52 -8.70
C LEU A 121 -13.14 -10.33 -9.60
N PRO A 122 -13.27 -10.54 -10.93
CA PRO A 122 -12.14 -10.41 -11.85
C PRO A 122 -11.87 -8.93 -12.15
N LEU A 123 -11.26 -8.20 -11.21
CA LEU A 123 -10.87 -6.79 -11.40
C LEU A 123 -9.88 -6.60 -12.56
N GLN A 124 -9.27 -7.67 -13.04
CA GLN A 124 -8.51 -7.67 -14.28
C GLN A 124 -9.34 -7.28 -15.51
N LEU A 125 -10.68 -7.52 -15.50
CA LEU A 125 -11.59 -7.05 -16.54
C LEU A 125 -11.81 -5.54 -16.52
N MET A 126 -11.61 -4.90 -15.35
CA MET A 126 -11.66 -3.43 -15.22
C MET A 126 -10.29 -2.78 -15.44
N GLY A 127 -9.23 -3.35 -14.88
CA GLY A 127 -7.87 -2.83 -15.00
C GLY A 127 -7.17 -3.20 -16.32
N GLY A 128 -7.40 -4.39 -16.88
CA GLY A 128 -6.80 -4.85 -18.13
C GLY A 128 -7.16 -3.96 -19.34
N PRO A 129 -8.44 -3.68 -19.62
CA PRO A 129 -8.81 -2.76 -20.72
C PRO A 129 -8.29 -1.34 -20.52
N VAL A 130 -8.31 -0.82 -19.29
CA VAL A 130 -7.83 0.54 -19.01
C VAL A 130 -6.31 0.65 -19.14
N SER A 131 -5.55 -0.36 -18.69
CA SER A 131 -4.10 -0.41 -18.87
C SER A 131 -3.74 -0.60 -20.35
N PHE A 132 -4.50 -1.44 -21.11
CA PHE A 132 -4.30 -1.67 -22.53
C PHE A 132 -4.61 -0.40 -23.35
N VAL A 133 -5.70 0.30 -23.04
CA VAL A 133 -6.04 1.58 -23.67
C VAL A 133 -4.98 2.65 -23.36
N GLY A 134 -4.47 2.69 -22.12
CA GLY A 134 -3.42 3.62 -21.71
C GLY A 134 -2.08 3.42 -22.43
N THR A 135 -1.76 2.19 -22.86
CA THR A 135 -0.47 1.86 -23.48
C THR A 135 -0.50 1.78 -25.01
N GLN A 136 -1.66 1.52 -25.64
CA GLN A 136 -1.76 1.21 -27.08
C GLN A 136 -2.52 2.24 -27.93
N MET A 137 -3.33 3.12 -27.33
CA MET A 137 -4.14 4.08 -28.09
C MET A 137 -3.64 5.52 -27.90
N GLY A 138 -2.60 5.90 -28.69
CA GLY A 138 -1.90 7.18 -28.62
C GLY A 138 -2.76 8.46 -28.43
N PRO A 139 -3.77 8.76 -29.28
CA PRO A 139 -4.52 10.02 -29.10
C PRO A 139 -5.51 10.00 -27.92
N ILE A 140 -6.02 8.84 -27.53
CA ILE A 140 -6.95 8.71 -26.39
C ILE A 140 -6.16 8.66 -25.07
N SER A 141 -4.94 8.12 -25.07
CA SER A 141 -4.07 8.12 -23.91
C SER A 141 -3.65 9.53 -23.50
N SER A 142 -3.41 10.42 -24.46
CA SER A 142 -3.08 11.82 -24.18
C SER A 142 -4.26 12.59 -23.58
N LEU A 143 -5.49 12.28 -23.99
CA LEU A 143 -6.69 12.88 -23.43
C LEU A 143 -6.98 12.37 -22.00
N LEU A 144 -6.78 11.08 -21.73
CA LEU A 144 -6.89 10.49 -20.39
C LEU A 144 -5.78 10.96 -19.45
N GLN A 145 -4.57 11.15 -19.96
CA GLN A 145 -3.43 11.72 -19.21
C GLN A 145 -3.61 13.20 -18.88
N SER A 146 -4.43 13.92 -19.63
CA SER A 146 -4.76 15.32 -19.33
C SER A 146 -5.81 15.50 -18.22
N ILE A 147 -6.47 14.40 -17.77
CA ILE A 147 -7.32 14.41 -16.59
C ILE A 147 -6.42 14.23 -15.35
N PRO A 148 -6.22 15.26 -14.50
CA PRO A 148 -5.13 15.29 -13.51
C PRO A 148 -5.19 14.21 -12.43
N PHE A 149 -6.31 13.50 -12.31
CA PHE A 149 -6.49 12.42 -11.33
C PHE A 149 -6.40 11.02 -11.97
N VAL A 150 -6.89 10.86 -13.19
CA VAL A 150 -7.00 9.55 -13.87
C VAL A 150 -5.69 9.17 -14.57
N GLY A 151 -4.96 10.13 -15.10
CA GLY A 151 -3.78 9.87 -15.93
C GLY A 151 -2.60 9.27 -15.18
N LYS A 152 -2.33 9.74 -13.96
CA LYS A 152 -1.22 9.21 -13.13
C LYS A 152 -1.56 7.83 -12.52
N GLU A 153 -2.80 7.61 -12.13
CA GLU A 153 -3.23 6.30 -11.62
C GLU A 153 -3.21 5.22 -12.71
N CYS A 154 -3.59 5.57 -13.96
CA CYS A 154 -3.54 4.63 -15.09
C CYS A 154 -2.10 4.25 -15.49
N SER A 155 -1.13 5.15 -15.36
CA SER A 155 0.27 4.85 -15.66
C SER A 155 0.97 4.01 -14.59
N SER A 156 0.43 3.98 -13.38
CA SER A 156 0.99 3.26 -12.22
C SER A 156 0.22 1.99 -11.84
N MET A 157 -0.57 1.42 -12.75
CA MET A 157 -1.29 0.16 -12.52
C MET A 157 -0.33 -1.02 -12.35
N VAL A 158 -0.57 -1.83 -11.32
CA VAL A 158 0.31 -2.95 -10.96
C VAL A 158 -0.51 -4.22 -10.71
N PRO A 159 -0.10 -5.38 -11.27
CA PRO A 159 -0.72 -6.66 -10.93
C PRO A 159 -0.52 -7.00 -9.45
N VAL A 160 -1.55 -7.52 -8.78
CA VAL A 160 -1.44 -7.93 -7.37
C VAL A 160 -0.30 -8.92 -7.12
N ALA A 161 -0.05 -9.82 -8.08
CA ALA A 161 1.05 -10.79 -8.01
C ALA A 161 2.44 -10.10 -7.99
N CYS A 162 2.62 -8.98 -8.71
CA CYS A 162 3.85 -8.21 -8.68
C CYS A 162 4.06 -7.54 -7.32
N VAL A 163 2.98 -6.99 -6.72
CA VAL A 163 3.05 -6.41 -5.38
C VAL A 163 3.50 -7.45 -4.36
N GLY A 164 2.92 -8.67 -4.41
CA GLY A 164 3.31 -9.76 -3.51
C GLY A 164 4.77 -10.19 -3.70
N ARG A 165 5.21 -10.40 -4.95
CA ARG A 165 6.62 -10.77 -5.24
C ARG A 165 7.59 -9.68 -4.80
N ALA A 166 7.31 -8.42 -5.11
CA ALA A 166 8.14 -7.29 -4.72
C ALA A 166 8.30 -7.20 -3.20
N MET A 167 7.20 -7.40 -2.45
CA MET A 167 7.23 -7.40 -1.00
C MET A 167 8.11 -8.53 -0.45
N ILE A 168 7.89 -9.78 -0.89
CA ILE A 168 8.65 -10.95 -0.41
C ILE A 168 10.15 -10.78 -0.72
N LYS A 169 10.50 -10.47 -1.97
CA LYS A 169 11.88 -10.26 -2.39
C LYS A 169 12.56 -9.14 -1.59
N SER A 170 11.86 -8.03 -1.33
CA SER A 170 12.42 -6.95 -0.53
C SER A 170 12.63 -7.33 0.93
N LEU A 171 11.78 -8.17 1.51
CA LEU A 171 12.00 -8.69 2.87
C LEU A 171 13.18 -9.66 2.93
N GLU A 172 13.40 -10.46 1.89
CA GLU A 172 14.60 -11.30 1.74
C GLU A 172 15.86 -10.44 1.56
N ASP A 173 15.79 -9.37 0.79
CA ASP A 173 16.86 -8.39 0.60
C ASP A 173 17.25 -7.69 1.94
N ILE A 174 16.28 -7.41 2.80
CA ILE A 174 16.51 -6.90 4.17
C ILE A 174 17.28 -7.94 5.01
N ASP A 175 16.94 -9.22 4.89
CA ASP A 175 17.69 -10.29 5.58
C ASP A 175 19.12 -10.44 5.04
N ALA A 176 19.31 -10.15 3.75
CA ALA A 176 20.63 -10.13 3.10
C ALA A 176 21.47 -8.87 3.41
N GLY A 177 20.97 -7.97 4.27
CA GLY A 177 21.69 -6.79 4.75
C GLY A 177 21.40 -5.48 4.02
N LYS A 178 20.38 -5.44 3.15
CA LYS A 178 19.88 -4.16 2.62
C LYS A 178 19.10 -3.42 3.71
N GLU A 179 19.06 -2.10 3.60
CA GLU A 179 18.44 -1.22 4.58
C GLU A 179 17.35 -0.37 3.93
N GLY A 180 16.22 -0.22 4.60
CA GLY A 180 15.16 0.72 4.29
C GLY A 180 14.71 0.72 2.82
N ILE A 181 13.94 -0.29 2.37
CA ILE A 181 13.55 -0.44 0.96
C ILE A 181 12.21 0.24 0.70
N ILE A 182 12.20 1.17 -0.28
CA ILE A 182 10.98 1.82 -0.78
C ILE A 182 10.89 1.57 -2.28
N LEU A 183 9.81 0.92 -2.74
CA LEU A 183 9.57 0.62 -4.14
C LEU A 183 8.39 1.42 -4.68
N ASP A 184 8.59 2.11 -5.79
CA ASP A 184 7.53 2.72 -6.58
C ASP A 184 6.84 1.71 -7.52
N ALA A 185 5.81 2.14 -8.25
CA ALA A 185 5.05 1.29 -9.15
C ALA A 185 5.90 0.68 -10.28
N ASP A 186 6.91 1.40 -10.77
CA ASP A 186 7.79 0.91 -11.84
C ASP A 186 8.73 -0.18 -11.32
N SER A 187 9.33 0.04 -10.17
CA SER A 187 10.16 -0.97 -9.48
C SER A 187 9.37 -2.23 -9.14
N ILE A 188 8.12 -2.09 -8.68
CA ILE A 188 7.23 -3.22 -8.37
C ILE A 188 6.91 -4.05 -9.63
N ARG A 189 6.72 -3.42 -10.79
CA ARG A 189 6.43 -4.13 -12.05
C ARG A 189 7.62 -4.96 -12.56
N ASN A 190 8.82 -4.53 -12.24
CA ASN A 190 10.08 -5.14 -12.71
C ASN A 190 10.61 -6.21 -11.74
N CYS A 191 9.87 -6.54 -10.68
CA CYS A 191 10.24 -7.58 -9.71
C CYS A 191 9.80 -9.01 -10.08
#